data_d56a07cd0c5acce17869387d2b995f37
#
_entry.id   d56a07cd0c5acce17869387d2b995f37
#
_cell.length_a   1.000
_cell.length_b   1.000
_cell.length_c   1.000
_cell.angle_alpha   90.00
_cell.angle_beta   90.00
_cell.angle_gamma   90.00
#
_symmetry.space_group_name_H-M   'P 1'
#
loop_
_entity.id
_entity.type
_entity.pdbx_description
1 polymer ?
#
loop_
_entity_poly.entity_id
_entity_poly.type
_entity_poly.pdbx_seq_one_letter_code
_entity_poly.pdbx_strand_id
1 'polypeptide(L)'
;MGILTVDQLNADALLELGKIIDTQDEKALSKACNWPDELRETEEGDSTSPFHYINIPRGSLTYLKARDCPEKQCVTEAIKHYAAELQNLQAAKEQRWQAFAWLCHLTGDLHQPLHAGFADDRGGNNVDVVFESRQINLHRFWDYELINHHAGSAQKLVELLGGHSKAAVATSWSATMTDEWTSESHMLSQQFAYPPSTE
;
A
#
# COMPACT_ATOMS: atom_id res chain seq x y z
N MET A 1 0.42 5.90 7.74
CA MET A 1 -0.81 5.94 6.90
C MET A 1 -2.06 6.20 7.74
N GLY A 2 -2.52 5.32 8.62
CA GLY A 2 -3.80 5.43 9.33
C GLY A 2 -4.08 6.79 9.98
N ILE A 3 -3.10 7.39 10.66
CA ILE A 3 -3.23 8.70 11.33
C ILE A 3 -3.52 9.81 10.31
N LEU A 4 -2.76 9.89 9.22
CA LEU A 4 -2.95 10.90 8.18
C LEU A 4 -4.30 10.75 7.46
N THR A 5 -4.78 9.52 7.32
CA THR A 5 -6.06 9.23 6.67
C THR A 5 -7.23 9.74 7.50
N VAL A 6 -7.22 9.49 8.82
CA VAL A 6 -8.32 9.88 9.72
C VAL A 6 -8.52 11.39 9.73
N ASP A 7 -7.45 12.19 9.70
CA ASP A 7 -7.51 13.65 9.68
C ASP A 7 -8.12 14.22 8.38
N GLN A 8 -8.23 13.43 7.33
CA GLN A 8 -8.80 13.83 6.04
C GLN A 8 -10.23 13.34 5.81
N LEU A 9 -10.78 12.51 6.72
CA LEU A 9 -12.15 12.00 6.60
C LEU A 9 -13.16 13.11 6.84
N ASN A 10 -14.26 13.10 6.07
CA ASN A 10 -15.43 13.90 6.40
C ASN A 10 -16.16 13.35 7.63
N ALA A 11 -17.08 14.13 8.19
CA ALA A 11 -17.78 13.78 9.43
C ALA A 11 -18.54 12.45 9.36
N ASP A 12 -19.16 12.14 8.22
CA ASP A 12 -19.93 10.91 8.05
C ASP A 12 -19.01 9.69 7.99
N ALA A 13 -17.91 9.77 7.23
CA ALA A 13 -16.92 8.71 7.16
C ALA A 13 -16.22 8.48 8.52
N LEU A 14 -15.92 9.56 9.25
CA LEU A 14 -15.33 9.47 10.59
C LEU A 14 -16.31 8.81 11.58
N LEU A 15 -17.61 9.14 11.51
CA LEU A 15 -18.65 8.51 12.32
C LEU A 15 -18.76 7.00 12.02
N GLU A 16 -18.77 6.62 10.74
CA GLU A 16 -18.87 5.20 10.35
C GLU A 16 -17.61 4.42 10.76
N LEU A 17 -16.44 5.01 10.58
CA LEU A 17 -15.18 4.39 11.02
C LEU A 17 -15.14 4.21 12.55
N GLY A 18 -15.62 5.21 13.31
CA GLY A 18 -15.70 5.16 14.76
C GLY A 18 -16.57 4.02 15.33
N LYS A 19 -17.44 3.42 14.51
CA LYS A 19 -18.23 2.23 14.92
C LYS A 19 -17.40 0.95 14.92
N ILE A 20 -16.29 0.92 14.20
CA ILE A 20 -15.47 -0.28 14.02
C ILE A 20 -14.10 -0.18 14.70
N ILE A 21 -13.54 1.01 14.82
CA ILE A 21 -12.25 1.25 15.48
C ILE A 21 -12.28 2.60 16.23
N ASP A 22 -11.49 2.71 17.31
CA ASP A 22 -11.29 4.00 17.97
C ASP A 22 -10.38 4.89 17.10
N THR A 23 -10.98 5.92 16.50
CA THR A 23 -10.32 6.85 15.58
C THR A 23 -9.41 7.86 16.30
N GLN A 24 -9.47 7.95 17.64
CA GLN A 24 -8.58 8.77 18.45
C GLN A 24 -7.40 7.97 19.01
N ASP A 25 -7.43 6.66 18.93
CA ASP A 25 -6.32 5.80 19.34
C ASP A 25 -5.37 5.54 18.16
N GLU A 26 -4.31 6.34 18.06
CA GLU A 26 -3.27 6.19 17.05
C GLU A 26 -2.62 4.79 17.04
N LYS A 27 -2.51 4.14 18.21
CA LYS A 27 -1.95 2.79 18.32
C LYS A 27 -2.91 1.76 17.73
N ALA A 28 -4.22 1.89 17.98
CA ALA A 28 -5.23 1.03 17.40
C ALA A 28 -5.24 1.16 15.86
N LEU A 29 -5.18 2.38 15.34
CA LEU A 29 -5.09 2.66 13.90
C LEU A 29 -3.82 2.07 13.29
N SER A 30 -2.67 2.30 13.92
CA SER A 30 -1.40 1.74 13.45
C SER A 30 -1.41 0.21 13.45
N LYS A 31 -1.90 -0.40 14.52
CA LYS A 31 -2.04 -1.86 14.62
C LYS A 31 -2.96 -2.42 13.54
N ALA A 32 -4.10 -1.79 13.30
CA ALA A 32 -5.01 -2.22 12.25
C ALA A 32 -4.34 -2.19 10.87
N CYS A 33 -3.64 -1.08 10.53
CA CYS A 33 -2.96 -0.97 9.23
C CYS A 33 -1.74 -1.91 9.08
N ASN A 34 -1.18 -2.45 10.15
CA ASN A 34 -0.08 -3.44 10.11
C ASN A 34 -0.58 -4.90 10.21
N TRP A 35 -1.81 -5.10 10.65
CA TRP A 35 -2.37 -6.43 10.85
C TRP A 35 -2.32 -7.36 9.62
N PRO A 36 -2.48 -6.91 8.36
CA PRO A 36 -2.35 -7.77 7.19
C PRO A 36 -0.97 -8.41 7.05
N ASP A 37 0.11 -7.70 7.39
CA ASP A 37 1.46 -8.28 7.40
C ASP A 37 1.61 -9.30 8.53
N GLU A 38 1.11 -8.99 9.74
CA GLU A 38 1.10 -9.93 10.86
C GLU A 38 0.30 -11.20 10.52
N LEU A 39 -0.85 -11.06 9.83
CA LEU A 39 -1.65 -12.18 9.36
C LEU A 39 -0.90 -13.04 8.35
N ARG A 40 -0.22 -12.42 7.38
CA ARG A 40 0.57 -13.12 6.35
C ARG A 40 1.65 -14.03 6.93
N GLU A 41 2.15 -13.75 8.13
CA GLU A 41 3.14 -14.57 8.82
C GLU A 41 2.54 -15.82 9.49
N THR A 42 1.22 -15.98 9.43
CA THR A 42 0.50 -17.13 10.00
C THR A 42 0.13 -18.14 8.93
N GLU A 43 -0.13 -19.39 9.31
CA GLU A 43 -0.64 -20.45 8.41
C GLU A 43 -1.97 -20.05 7.74
N GLU A 44 -2.84 -19.36 8.48
CA GLU A 44 -4.13 -18.87 7.97
C GLU A 44 -3.94 -17.79 6.89
N GLY A 45 -2.95 -16.92 7.07
CA GLY A 45 -2.68 -15.78 6.19
C GLY A 45 -1.73 -16.06 5.03
N ASP A 46 -1.11 -17.24 4.94
CA ASP A 46 -0.12 -17.57 3.90
C ASP A 46 -0.67 -17.35 2.47
N SER A 47 -1.94 -17.69 2.25
CA SER A 47 -2.63 -17.49 0.97
C SER A 47 -2.85 -16.02 0.60
N THR A 48 -2.67 -15.07 1.52
CA THR A 48 -2.89 -13.63 1.29
C THR A 48 -1.66 -12.91 0.74
N SER A 49 -0.50 -13.57 0.74
CA SER A 49 0.76 -13.01 0.23
C SER A 49 0.62 -12.30 -1.13
N PRO A 50 -0.08 -12.82 -2.14
CA PRO A 50 -0.24 -12.15 -3.43
C PRO A 50 -1.04 -10.83 -3.37
N PHE A 51 -1.81 -10.59 -2.31
CA PHE A 51 -2.61 -9.36 -2.17
C PHE A 51 -1.76 -8.11 -1.97
N HIS A 52 -0.52 -8.26 -1.52
CA HIS A 52 0.36 -7.15 -1.17
C HIS A 52 1.07 -6.49 -2.36
N TYR A 53 1.06 -7.12 -3.53
CA TYR A 53 1.79 -6.62 -4.70
C TYR A 53 1.11 -7.01 -6.01
N ILE A 54 1.65 -6.47 -7.09
CA ILE A 54 1.41 -6.92 -8.46
C ILE A 54 2.70 -6.87 -9.24
N ASN A 55 2.94 -7.89 -10.05
CA ASN A 55 4.10 -7.96 -10.92
C ASN A 55 3.69 -7.69 -12.36
N ILE A 56 4.29 -6.66 -12.97
CA ILE A 56 3.98 -6.24 -14.34
C ILE A 56 5.17 -6.57 -15.25
N PRO A 57 4.96 -7.15 -16.43
CA PRO A 57 6.05 -7.49 -17.34
C PRO A 57 6.87 -6.28 -17.77
N ARG A 58 8.19 -6.45 -17.81
CA ARG A 58 9.10 -5.40 -18.30
C ARG A 58 8.74 -4.97 -19.72
N GLY A 59 8.78 -3.66 -19.96
CA GLY A 59 8.35 -3.06 -21.24
C GLY A 59 6.85 -2.78 -21.34
N SER A 60 6.07 -3.15 -20.33
CA SER A 60 4.68 -2.70 -20.22
C SER A 60 4.62 -1.29 -19.65
N LEU A 61 3.74 -0.45 -20.18
CA LEU A 61 3.57 0.93 -19.70
C LEU A 61 2.48 1.08 -18.65
N THR A 62 1.50 0.16 -18.68
CA THR A 62 0.30 0.25 -17.82
C THR A 62 -0.11 -1.14 -17.33
N TYR A 63 -0.85 -1.12 -16.23
CA TYR A 63 -1.55 -2.29 -15.72
C TYR A 63 -2.64 -2.76 -16.70
N LEU A 64 -2.72 -4.07 -16.90
CA LEU A 64 -3.80 -4.73 -17.62
C LEU A 64 -4.28 -5.93 -16.82
N LYS A 65 -5.48 -5.87 -16.27
CA LYS A 65 -6.05 -6.91 -15.41
C LYS A 65 -5.93 -8.33 -15.97
N ALA A 66 -6.30 -8.51 -17.24
CA ALA A 66 -6.29 -9.84 -17.87
C ALA A 66 -4.88 -10.45 -18.00
N ARG A 67 -3.84 -9.61 -18.02
CA ARG A 67 -2.44 -10.03 -18.10
C ARG A 67 -1.81 -10.18 -16.72
N ASP A 68 -2.02 -9.18 -15.84
CA ASP A 68 -1.21 -8.99 -14.64
C ASP A 68 -1.91 -9.55 -13.37
N CYS A 69 -3.24 -9.68 -13.41
CA CYS A 69 -4.04 -10.14 -12.28
C CYS A 69 -5.25 -10.98 -12.71
N PRO A 70 -5.07 -12.04 -13.55
CA PRO A 70 -6.17 -12.82 -14.09
C PRO A 70 -7.00 -13.52 -13.00
N GLU A 71 -6.36 -13.99 -11.94
CA GLU A 71 -6.99 -14.69 -10.82
C GLU A 71 -7.54 -13.73 -9.74
N LYS A 72 -7.45 -12.42 -9.96
CA LYS A 72 -7.83 -11.37 -8.98
C LYS A 72 -7.06 -11.45 -7.65
N GLN A 73 -5.94 -12.13 -7.62
CA GLN A 73 -5.05 -12.25 -6.47
C GLN A 73 -3.88 -11.28 -6.63
N CYS A 74 -4.13 -10.00 -6.44
CA CYS A 74 -3.13 -8.94 -6.48
C CYS A 74 -3.63 -7.72 -5.70
N VAL A 75 -2.73 -6.80 -5.38
CA VAL A 75 -3.04 -5.60 -4.59
C VAL A 75 -4.17 -4.76 -5.20
N THR A 76 -4.19 -4.59 -6.52
CA THR A 76 -5.21 -3.80 -7.23
C THR A 76 -6.62 -4.33 -7.03
N GLU A 77 -6.80 -5.65 -7.18
CA GLU A 77 -8.13 -6.27 -7.03
C GLU A 77 -8.50 -6.47 -5.56
N ALA A 78 -7.51 -6.69 -4.68
CA ALA A 78 -7.74 -6.78 -3.24
C ALA A 78 -8.24 -5.44 -2.66
N ILE A 79 -7.69 -4.29 -3.07
CA ILE A 79 -8.21 -2.96 -2.68
C ILE A 79 -9.69 -2.81 -3.08
N LYS A 80 -10.07 -3.18 -4.30
CA LYS A 80 -11.46 -3.11 -4.76
C LYS A 80 -12.38 -4.00 -3.94
N HIS A 81 -11.91 -5.21 -3.63
CA HIS A 81 -12.66 -6.16 -2.80
C HIS A 81 -12.92 -5.61 -1.41
N TYR A 82 -11.87 -5.20 -0.69
CA TYR A 82 -12.01 -4.71 0.67
C TYR A 82 -12.70 -3.34 0.77
N ALA A 83 -12.61 -2.51 -0.27
CA ALA A 83 -13.41 -1.28 -0.34
C ALA A 83 -14.91 -1.60 -0.43
N ALA A 84 -15.31 -2.60 -1.21
CA ALA A 84 -16.70 -3.05 -1.28
C ALA A 84 -17.18 -3.66 0.04
N GLU A 85 -16.34 -4.49 0.69
CA GLU A 85 -16.64 -5.06 2.01
C GLU A 85 -16.82 -3.99 3.09
N LEU A 86 -15.95 -2.97 3.12
CA LEU A 86 -16.04 -1.85 4.06
C LEU A 86 -17.33 -1.05 3.88
N GLN A 87 -17.80 -0.88 2.64
CA GLN A 87 -19.06 -0.18 2.31
C GLN A 87 -20.30 -0.96 2.71
N ASN A 88 -20.22 -2.25 2.96
CA ASN A 88 -21.33 -3.07 3.40
C ASN A 88 -21.68 -2.79 4.87
N LEU A 89 -22.56 -1.83 5.11
CA LEU A 89 -22.98 -1.43 6.46
C LEU A 89 -23.76 -2.53 7.21
N GLN A 90 -24.18 -3.61 6.54
CA GLN A 90 -24.87 -4.75 7.15
C GLN A 90 -23.88 -5.86 7.57
N ALA A 91 -22.61 -5.77 7.17
CA ALA A 91 -21.59 -6.72 7.58
C ALA A 91 -21.30 -6.60 9.09
N ALA A 92 -20.84 -7.71 9.68
CA ALA A 92 -20.45 -7.71 11.08
C ALA A 92 -19.30 -6.72 11.36
N LYS A 93 -19.26 -6.17 12.58
CA LYS A 93 -18.21 -5.21 12.98
C LYS A 93 -16.81 -5.73 12.68
N GLU A 94 -16.55 -7.01 12.99
CA GLU A 94 -15.25 -7.65 12.76
C GLU A 94 -14.88 -7.71 11.28
N GLN A 95 -15.82 -8.06 10.41
CA GLN A 95 -15.60 -8.09 8.96
C GLN A 95 -15.28 -6.68 8.42
N ARG A 96 -16.00 -5.66 8.88
CA ARG A 96 -15.74 -4.27 8.51
C ARG A 96 -14.40 -3.78 9.05
N TRP A 97 -14.01 -4.21 10.26
CA TRP A 97 -12.68 -3.90 10.81
C TRP A 97 -11.56 -4.52 9.97
N GLN A 98 -11.69 -5.80 9.60
CA GLN A 98 -10.73 -6.47 8.72
C GLN A 98 -10.66 -5.78 7.36
N ALA A 99 -11.80 -5.42 6.78
CA ALA A 99 -11.84 -4.70 5.51
C ALA A 99 -11.15 -3.33 5.59
N PHE A 100 -11.31 -2.60 6.70
CA PHE A 100 -10.59 -1.35 6.95
C PHE A 100 -9.08 -1.61 7.08
N ALA A 101 -8.68 -2.61 7.86
CA ALA A 101 -7.28 -2.97 8.07
C ALA A 101 -6.58 -3.29 6.74
N TRP A 102 -7.19 -4.16 5.93
CA TRP A 102 -6.73 -4.48 4.59
C TRP A 102 -6.66 -3.24 3.69
N LEU A 103 -7.71 -2.45 3.64
CA LEU A 103 -7.75 -1.27 2.77
C LEU A 103 -6.67 -0.25 3.14
N CYS A 104 -6.47 0.00 4.44
CA CYS A 104 -5.41 0.87 4.94
C CYS A 104 -4.02 0.38 4.51
N HIS A 105 -3.74 -0.90 4.71
CA HIS A 105 -2.46 -1.52 4.41
C HIS A 105 -2.18 -1.51 2.90
N LEU A 106 -3.07 -2.12 2.12
CA LEU A 106 -2.89 -2.30 0.69
C LEU A 106 -2.84 -0.99 -0.10
N THR A 107 -3.51 0.05 0.39
CA THR A 107 -3.34 1.38 -0.22
C THR A 107 -1.91 1.90 -0.03
N GLY A 108 -1.29 1.62 1.11
CA GLY A 108 0.13 1.90 1.34
C GLY A 108 1.03 1.09 0.42
N ASP A 109 0.79 -0.22 0.35
CA ASP A 109 1.55 -1.13 -0.52
C ASP A 109 1.49 -0.69 -1.99
N LEU A 110 0.31 -0.42 -2.51
CA LEU A 110 0.14 -0.02 -3.90
C LEU A 110 0.92 1.24 -4.25
N HIS A 111 1.09 2.17 -3.30
CA HIS A 111 1.83 3.42 -3.51
C HIS A 111 3.34 3.28 -3.23
N GLN A 112 3.84 2.12 -2.82
CA GLN A 112 5.26 1.79 -2.87
C GLN A 112 5.57 1.31 -4.30
N PRO A 113 6.40 2.02 -5.07
CA PRO A 113 6.55 1.76 -6.51
C PRO A 113 6.92 0.32 -6.87
N LEU A 114 7.73 -0.36 -6.05
CA LEU A 114 8.16 -1.73 -6.33
C LEU A 114 7.11 -2.79 -6.00
N HIS A 115 6.03 -2.44 -5.27
CA HIS A 115 4.86 -3.31 -5.15
C HIS A 115 4.03 -3.38 -6.45
N ALA A 116 4.30 -2.48 -7.41
CA ALA A 116 3.84 -2.59 -8.81
C ALA A 116 5.05 -2.71 -9.76
N GLY A 117 6.10 -3.40 -9.31
CA GLY A 117 7.38 -3.54 -10.00
C GLY A 117 7.39 -4.58 -11.13
N PHE A 118 8.58 -4.90 -11.61
CA PHE A 118 8.75 -5.85 -12.69
C PHE A 118 8.60 -7.30 -12.23
N ALA A 119 7.97 -8.12 -13.08
CA ALA A 119 7.75 -9.55 -12.80
C ALA A 119 9.08 -10.35 -12.78
N ASP A 120 10.01 -10.03 -13.66
CA ASP A 120 11.25 -10.77 -13.87
C ASP A 120 12.25 -10.65 -12.71
N ASP A 121 12.15 -9.58 -11.92
CA ASP A 121 12.99 -9.38 -10.73
C ASP A 121 12.19 -9.39 -9.40
N ARG A 122 10.92 -9.76 -9.46
CA ARG A 122 10.02 -9.82 -8.30
C ARG A 122 9.92 -8.46 -7.57
N GLY A 123 9.70 -7.39 -8.34
CA GLY A 123 9.60 -6.05 -7.77
C GLY A 123 10.91 -5.61 -7.08
N GLY A 124 12.06 -5.89 -7.67
CA GLY A 124 13.37 -5.52 -7.13
C GLY A 124 13.91 -6.41 -6.01
N ASN A 125 13.20 -7.52 -5.65
CA ASN A 125 13.73 -8.47 -4.67
C ASN A 125 14.97 -9.22 -5.17
N ASN A 126 15.12 -9.36 -6.48
CA ASN A 126 16.28 -10.00 -7.11
C ASN A 126 17.34 -8.98 -7.58
N VAL A 127 17.23 -7.72 -7.19
CA VAL A 127 18.19 -6.66 -7.53
C VAL A 127 18.99 -6.28 -6.28
N ASP A 128 20.29 -6.57 -6.29
CA ASP A 128 21.18 -6.21 -5.19
C ASP A 128 21.62 -4.75 -5.30
N VAL A 129 21.61 -4.05 -4.18
CA VAL A 129 22.13 -2.69 -4.01
C VAL A 129 23.04 -2.62 -2.78
N VAL A 130 23.95 -1.66 -2.78
CA VAL A 130 24.82 -1.38 -1.61
C VAL A 130 24.34 -0.09 -0.96
N PHE A 131 23.90 -0.19 0.28
CA PHE A 131 23.50 0.95 1.10
C PHE A 131 24.27 0.95 2.42
N GLU A 132 24.95 2.06 2.74
CA GLU A 132 25.79 2.19 3.94
C GLU A 132 26.74 1.00 4.16
N SER A 133 27.41 0.56 3.08
CA SER A 133 28.33 -0.60 3.07
C SER A 133 27.66 -1.96 3.35
N ARG A 134 26.34 -2.05 3.35
CA ARG A 134 25.57 -3.31 3.47
C ARG A 134 24.99 -3.69 2.12
N GLN A 135 25.10 -4.95 1.75
CA GLN A 135 24.39 -5.51 0.59
C GLN A 135 22.96 -5.85 1.01
N ILE A 136 22.00 -5.28 0.31
CA ILE A 136 20.55 -5.49 0.51
C ILE A 136 19.88 -5.60 -0.84
N ASN A 137 18.64 -6.09 -0.92
CA ASN A 137 17.89 -5.99 -2.16
C ASN A 137 17.21 -4.62 -2.31
N LEU A 138 16.90 -4.27 -3.57
CA LEU A 138 16.30 -2.99 -3.92
C LEU A 138 14.90 -2.82 -3.30
N HIS A 139 14.10 -3.90 -3.23
CA HIS A 139 12.77 -3.87 -2.60
C HIS A 139 12.86 -3.44 -1.13
N ARG A 140 13.71 -4.12 -0.34
CA ARG A 140 13.97 -3.77 1.07
C ARG A 140 14.48 -2.33 1.22
N PHE A 141 15.32 -1.85 0.30
CA PHE A 141 15.80 -0.47 0.33
C PHE A 141 14.64 0.52 0.29
N TRP A 142 13.66 0.29 -0.60
CA TRP A 142 12.48 1.14 -0.75
C TRP A 142 11.48 1.00 0.40
N ASP A 143 11.22 -0.20 0.89
CA ASP A 143 10.27 -0.46 1.97
C ASP A 143 10.74 0.13 3.31
N TYR A 144 12.03 0.11 3.56
CA TYR A 144 12.53 0.32 4.91
C TYR A 144 13.68 1.31 5.00
N GLU A 145 14.78 1.06 4.28
CA GLU A 145 16.04 1.79 4.52
C GLU A 145 15.93 3.25 4.08
N LEU A 146 15.32 3.52 2.93
CA LEU A 146 15.13 4.87 2.42
C LEU A 146 14.27 5.72 3.36
N ILE A 147 13.17 5.17 3.85
CA ILE A 147 12.26 5.84 4.77
C ILE A 147 12.95 6.14 6.11
N ASN A 148 13.62 5.15 6.69
CA ASN A 148 14.33 5.32 7.96
C ASN A 148 15.50 6.30 7.85
N HIS A 149 16.26 6.24 6.76
CA HIS A 149 17.37 7.17 6.54
C HIS A 149 16.87 8.61 6.41
N HIS A 150 15.75 8.83 5.71
CA HIS A 150 15.23 10.17 5.47
C HIS A 150 14.45 10.74 6.66
N ALA A 151 13.59 9.95 7.27
CA ALA A 151 12.70 10.41 8.35
C ALA A 151 13.22 10.06 9.75
N GLY A 152 13.93 8.96 9.93
CA GLY A 152 14.46 8.48 11.20
C GLY A 152 13.40 7.99 12.21
N SER A 153 12.13 8.39 12.03
CA SER A 153 10.99 7.93 12.84
C SER A 153 9.67 8.12 12.12
N ALA A 154 8.66 7.31 12.51
CA ALA A 154 7.30 7.45 12.00
C ALA A 154 6.71 8.85 12.28
N GLN A 155 6.97 9.41 13.46
CA GLN A 155 6.54 10.76 13.83
C GLN A 155 7.08 11.80 12.84
N LYS A 156 8.37 11.73 12.55
CA LYS A 156 9.02 12.67 11.62
C LYS A 156 8.51 12.51 10.20
N LEU A 157 8.22 11.27 9.78
CA LEU A 157 7.59 11.00 8.49
C LEU A 157 6.20 11.63 8.40
N VAL A 158 5.37 11.51 9.46
CA VAL A 158 4.04 12.15 9.52
C VAL A 158 4.17 13.67 9.40
N GLU A 159 5.12 14.29 10.10
CA GLU A 159 5.39 15.74 10.02
C GLU A 159 5.78 16.17 8.61
N LEU A 160 6.67 15.41 7.95
CA LEU A 160 7.12 15.69 6.59
C LEU A 160 5.98 15.57 5.57
N LEU A 161 5.17 14.51 5.67
CA LEU A 161 4.05 14.25 4.78
C LEU A 161 2.83 15.13 5.08
N GLY A 162 2.60 15.49 6.33
CA GLY A 162 1.45 16.29 6.76
C GLY A 162 1.41 17.69 6.13
N GLY A 163 2.57 18.27 5.84
CA GLY A 163 2.67 19.53 5.09
C GLY A 163 2.20 19.43 3.63
N HIS A 164 2.31 18.25 3.03
CA HIS A 164 1.92 17.99 1.64
C HIS A 164 0.47 17.53 1.51
N SER A 165 -0.06 16.81 2.51
CA SER A 165 -1.41 16.24 2.46
C SER A 165 -2.53 17.29 2.45
N LYS A 166 -2.31 18.47 3.04
CA LYS A 166 -3.29 19.58 3.05
C LYS A 166 -3.54 20.19 1.66
N ALA A 167 -2.63 20.00 0.73
CA ALA A 167 -2.72 20.56 -0.63
C ALA A 167 -3.40 19.64 -1.65
N ALA A 168 -3.59 18.37 -1.32
CA ALA A 168 -3.94 17.33 -2.30
C ALA A 168 -5.21 16.53 -1.96
N VAL A 169 -6.15 17.09 -1.18
CA VAL A 169 -7.44 16.40 -0.99
C VAL A 169 -8.21 16.45 -2.31
N ALA A 170 -7.93 15.46 -3.16
CA ALA A 170 -8.73 15.25 -4.35
C ALA A 170 -10.11 14.76 -3.92
N THR A 171 -11.13 15.58 -4.13
CA THR A 171 -12.53 15.29 -3.87
C THR A 171 -13.10 14.16 -4.74
N SER A 172 -12.27 13.56 -5.61
CA SER A 172 -12.65 12.58 -6.63
C SER A 172 -11.99 11.20 -6.49
N TRP A 173 -11.16 10.95 -5.47
CA TRP A 173 -10.52 9.64 -5.31
C TRP A 173 -11.53 8.57 -4.89
N SER A 174 -11.48 7.43 -5.56
CA SER A 174 -12.32 6.27 -5.24
C SER A 174 -11.58 4.97 -5.54
N ALA A 175 -12.05 3.87 -4.96
CA ALA A 175 -11.50 2.53 -5.24
C ALA A 175 -11.63 2.11 -6.72
N THR A 176 -12.41 2.84 -7.52
CA THR A 176 -12.49 2.62 -8.98
C THR A 176 -11.24 3.10 -9.72
N MET A 177 -10.40 3.92 -9.09
CA MET A 177 -9.16 4.45 -9.65
C MET A 177 -7.94 3.54 -9.39
N THR A 178 -8.12 2.39 -8.76
CA THR A 178 -6.98 1.51 -8.41
C THR A 178 -6.17 1.03 -9.61
N ASP A 179 -6.80 0.89 -10.78
CA ASP A 179 -6.09 0.53 -12.03
C ASP A 179 -5.15 1.66 -12.47
N GLU A 180 -5.58 2.90 -12.30
CA GLU A 180 -4.79 4.10 -12.59
C GLU A 180 -3.65 4.23 -11.58
N TRP A 181 -3.91 4.07 -10.27
CA TRP A 181 -2.88 4.08 -9.23
C TRP A 181 -1.83 2.98 -9.43
N THR A 182 -2.28 1.78 -9.86
CA THR A 182 -1.37 0.68 -10.19
C THR A 182 -0.44 1.07 -11.34
N SER A 183 -1.01 1.65 -12.40
CA SER A 183 -0.22 2.11 -13.56
C SER A 183 0.73 3.25 -13.19
N GLU A 184 0.30 4.17 -12.32
CA GLU A 184 1.12 5.26 -11.81
C GLU A 184 2.29 4.73 -10.98
N SER A 185 2.04 3.84 -10.02
CA SER A 185 3.10 3.23 -9.21
C SER A 185 4.08 2.42 -10.06
N HIS A 186 3.59 1.70 -11.06
CA HIS A 186 4.45 1.02 -12.02
C HIS A 186 5.32 2.00 -12.83
N MET A 187 4.76 3.09 -13.30
CA MET A 187 5.52 4.14 -14.00
C MET A 187 6.60 4.75 -13.08
N LEU A 188 6.26 5.03 -11.81
CA LEU A 188 7.20 5.55 -10.82
C LEU A 188 8.31 4.54 -10.52
N SER A 189 8.00 3.24 -10.47
CA SER A 189 9.03 2.22 -10.30
C SER A 189 10.06 2.25 -11.42
N GLN A 190 9.61 2.36 -12.67
CA GLN A 190 10.47 2.43 -13.85
C GLN A 190 11.36 3.68 -13.87
N GLN A 191 10.81 4.81 -13.43
CA GLN A 191 11.50 6.11 -13.54
C GLN A 191 12.45 6.38 -12.38
N PHE A 192 12.13 5.89 -11.18
CA PHE A 192 12.81 6.34 -9.96
C PHE A 192 13.34 5.21 -9.08
N ALA A 193 12.74 4.01 -9.12
CA ALA A 193 13.12 2.98 -8.18
C ALA A 193 14.37 2.21 -8.63
N TYR A 194 14.53 1.98 -9.91
CA TYR A 194 15.69 1.27 -10.42
C TYR A 194 16.87 2.21 -10.64
N PRO A 195 18.10 1.78 -10.30
CA PRO A 195 19.29 2.58 -10.62
C PRO A 195 19.40 2.75 -12.14
N PRO A 196 19.93 3.89 -12.61
CA PRO A 196 20.17 4.08 -14.03
C PRO A 196 21.05 2.94 -14.58
N SER A 197 20.69 2.43 -15.76
CA SER A 197 21.49 1.42 -16.45
C SER A 197 22.90 2.00 -16.64
N THR A 198 23.89 1.38 -16.08
CA THR A 198 25.29 1.64 -16.47
C THR A 198 25.46 1.01 -17.84
N GLU A 199 25.35 1.85 -18.91
CA GLU A 199 25.84 1.49 -20.24
C GLU A 199 27.34 1.28 -20.25
#